data_670d6fd9a3760be35c101c036cca5a25
#
_entry.id   670d6fd9a3760be35c101c036cca5a25
#
_cell.length_a   1.000
_cell.length_b   1.000
_cell.length_c   1.000
_cell.angle_alpha   90.00
_cell.angle_beta   90.00
_cell.angle_gamma   90.00
#
_symmetry.space_group_name_H-M   'P 1'
#
loop_
_entity.id
_entity.type
_entity.pdbx_description
1 polymer ?
#
loop_
_entity_poly.entity_id
_entity_poly.type
_entity_poly.pdbx_seq_one_letter_code
_entity_poly.pdbx_strand_id
1 'polypeptide(L)'
;MKAVFASLPYPGLVISLFFTTLVVQLCNGSVGPILALFIQSMSPDSQNIAFLSGMIAAIPGVSALISAPRLGKLGDRIGTGRILLATLMCSVVLFSAMSFVTSPLQLGILRFLLGFADGAMLPAVQTLLLKYSSDQVTGRIFGYNQSFMYLGNVVGPLMGAGISAVAGFRWVFAATAVVVAINLWQLWTSLRRAQASRGG
;
A
#
# COMPACT_ATOMS: atom_id res chain seq x y z
N MET A 1 -25.86 2.74 0.45
CA MET A 1 -24.71 2.70 -0.50
C MET A 1 -25.08 3.30 -1.86
N LYS A 2 -26.08 2.77 -2.59
CA LYS A 2 -26.47 3.27 -3.93
C LYS A 2 -26.72 4.78 -4.01
N ALA A 3 -27.41 5.39 -3.06
CA ALA A 3 -27.71 6.82 -3.06
C ALA A 3 -26.46 7.72 -2.91
N VAL A 4 -25.45 7.29 -2.16
CA VAL A 4 -24.19 8.05 -2.01
C VAL A 4 -23.35 8.00 -3.29
N PHE A 5 -23.31 6.83 -3.95
CA PHE A 5 -22.58 6.70 -5.22
C PHE A 5 -23.25 7.38 -6.40
N ALA A 6 -24.59 7.51 -6.38
CA ALA A 6 -25.35 8.25 -7.41
C ALA A 6 -25.08 9.77 -7.38
N SER A 7 -24.68 10.32 -6.22
CA SER A 7 -24.37 11.75 -6.10
C SER A 7 -22.90 12.10 -6.43
N LEU A 8 -22.05 11.10 -6.73
CA LEU A 8 -20.64 11.32 -7.03
C LEU A 8 -20.41 11.57 -8.52
N PRO A 9 -19.57 12.53 -8.88
CA PRO A 9 -19.22 12.78 -10.28
C PRO A 9 -18.41 11.62 -10.90
N TYR A 10 -17.65 10.87 -10.09
CA TYR A 10 -16.76 9.76 -10.54
C TYR A 10 -16.83 8.57 -9.58
N PRO A 11 -17.95 7.82 -9.50
CA PRO A 11 -18.09 6.73 -8.54
C PRO A 11 -17.06 5.61 -8.74
N GLY A 12 -16.70 5.29 -9.98
CA GLY A 12 -15.69 4.28 -10.30
C GLY A 12 -14.30 4.63 -9.75
N LEU A 13 -13.90 5.92 -9.78
CA LEU A 13 -12.63 6.35 -9.21
C LEU A 13 -12.64 6.23 -7.68
N VAL A 14 -13.74 6.63 -7.02
CA VAL A 14 -13.86 6.53 -5.56
C VAL A 14 -13.78 5.06 -5.11
N ILE A 15 -14.43 4.15 -5.82
CA ILE A 15 -14.31 2.71 -5.56
C ILE A 15 -12.87 2.22 -5.74
N SER A 16 -12.20 2.66 -6.80
CA SER A 16 -10.78 2.31 -7.02
C SER A 16 -9.87 2.81 -5.89
N LEU A 17 -10.15 3.98 -5.31
CA LEU A 17 -9.41 4.52 -4.17
C LEU A 17 -9.65 3.70 -2.90
N PHE A 18 -10.87 3.19 -2.66
CA PHE A 18 -11.14 2.27 -1.55
C PHE A 18 -10.34 0.96 -1.70
N PHE A 19 -10.33 0.40 -2.91
CA PHE A 19 -9.50 -0.78 -3.18
C PHE A 19 -8.01 -0.48 -3.00
N THR A 20 -7.54 0.71 -3.36
CA THR A 20 -6.15 1.10 -3.11
C THR A 20 -5.84 1.13 -1.62
N THR A 21 -6.73 1.71 -0.79
CA THR A 21 -6.58 1.68 0.68
C THR A 21 -6.51 0.25 1.21
N LEU A 22 -7.42 -0.62 0.76
CA LEU A 22 -7.42 -2.03 1.14
C LEU A 22 -6.10 -2.71 0.77
N VAL A 23 -5.64 -2.55 -0.47
CA VAL A 23 -4.41 -3.17 -0.97
C VAL A 23 -3.19 -2.69 -0.20
N VAL A 24 -3.06 -1.38 0.06
CA VAL A 24 -1.95 -0.83 0.85
C VAL A 24 -1.90 -1.46 2.24
N GLN A 25 -3.04 -1.57 2.92
CA GLN A 25 -3.10 -2.16 4.27
C GLN A 25 -2.88 -3.68 4.24
N LEU A 26 -3.42 -4.35 3.24
CA LEU A 26 -3.20 -5.79 3.02
C LEU A 26 -1.71 -6.08 2.82
N CYS A 27 -1.02 -5.30 1.98
CA CYS A 27 0.40 -5.47 1.71
C CYS A 27 1.25 -5.24 2.96
N ASN A 28 0.99 -4.17 3.71
CA ASN A 28 1.70 -3.88 4.95
C ASN A 28 1.44 -4.96 6.02
N GLY A 29 0.20 -5.44 6.12
CA GLY A 29 -0.20 -6.47 7.06
C GLY A 29 0.36 -7.86 6.73
N SER A 30 0.55 -8.19 5.45
CA SER A 30 0.98 -9.53 5.01
C SER A 30 2.40 -9.91 5.47
N VAL A 31 3.26 -8.92 5.65
CA VAL A 31 4.67 -9.14 6.01
C VAL A 31 4.86 -9.33 7.51
N GLY A 32 4.01 -8.70 8.34
CA GLY A 32 4.16 -8.72 9.80
C GLY A 32 4.33 -10.12 10.40
N PRO A 33 3.39 -11.05 10.18
CA PRO A 33 3.42 -12.39 10.78
C PRO A 33 4.63 -13.25 10.37
N ILE A 34 5.14 -13.03 9.17
CA ILE A 34 6.19 -13.86 8.58
C ILE A 34 7.60 -13.30 8.81
N LEU A 35 7.72 -12.03 9.22
CA LEU A 35 8.99 -11.31 9.22
C LEU A 35 10.05 -11.97 10.09
N ALA A 36 9.70 -12.33 11.32
CA ALA A 36 10.64 -12.96 12.25
C ALA A 36 11.11 -14.33 11.75
N LEU A 37 10.18 -15.16 11.26
CA LEU A 37 10.48 -16.49 10.72
C LEU A 37 11.32 -16.41 9.44
N PHE A 38 11.05 -15.41 8.59
CA PHE A 38 11.82 -15.19 7.38
C PHE A 38 13.25 -14.74 7.70
N ILE A 39 13.45 -13.84 8.67
CA ILE A 39 14.76 -13.43 9.13
C ILE A 39 15.52 -14.62 9.76
N GLN A 40 14.84 -15.43 10.56
CA GLN A 40 15.41 -16.64 11.14
C GLN A 40 15.89 -17.63 10.06
N SER A 41 15.12 -17.79 8.99
CA SER A 41 15.50 -18.68 7.87
C SER A 41 16.76 -18.20 7.11
N MET A 42 17.03 -16.87 7.12
CA MET A 42 18.21 -16.28 6.49
C MET A 42 19.44 -16.23 7.41
N SER A 43 19.23 -16.26 8.71
CA SER A 43 20.29 -16.13 9.73
C SER A 43 19.99 -17.03 10.93
N PRO A 44 20.13 -18.37 10.80
CA PRO A 44 19.76 -19.34 11.85
C PRO A 44 20.58 -19.16 13.14
N ASP A 45 21.84 -18.73 13.02
CA ASP A 45 22.78 -18.59 14.15
C ASP A 45 22.67 -17.25 14.89
N SER A 46 21.75 -16.37 14.48
CA SER A 46 21.57 -15.06 15.12
C SER A 46 20.90 -15.19 16.48
N GLN A 47 21.59 -14.77 17.55
CA GLN A 47 21.07 -14.79 18.91
C GLN A 47 19.98 -13.73 19.18
N ASN A 48 19.83 -12.71 18.29
CA ASN A 48 18.97 -11.56 18.50
C ASN A 48 17.88 -11.38 17.42
N ILE A 49 17.28 -12.50 16.97
CA ILE A 49 16.27 -12.50 15.89
C ILE A 49 15.09 -11.58 16.21
N ALA A 50 14.61 -11.59 17.46
CA ALA A 50 13.48 -10.75 17.88
C ALA A 50 13.80 -9.25 17.75
N PHE A 51 14.98 -8.83 18.18
CA PHE A 51 15.44 -7.44 18.07
C PHE A 51 15.63 -7.03 16.60
N LEU A 52 16.29 -7.87 15.81
CA LEU A 52 16.51 -7.63 14.38
C LEU A 52 15.19 -7.54 13.62
N SER A 53 14.24 -8.41 13.93
CA SER A 53 12.90 -8.40 13.33
C SER A 53 12.12 -7.14 13.70
N GLY A 54 12.17 -6.73 14.97
CA GLY A 54 11.56 -5.48 15.43
C GLY A 54 12.16 -4.25 14.74
N MET A 55 13.48 -4.22 14.59
CA MET A 55 14.18 -3.14 13.90
C MET A 55 13.78 -3.07 12.43
N ILE A 56 13.81 -4.19 11.71
CA ILE A 56 13.41 -4.25 10.30
C ILE A 56 11.90 -3.95 10.13
N ALA A 57 11.05 -4.30 11.11
CA ALA A 57 9.64 -3.93 11.10
C ALA A 57 9.41 -2.43 11.26
N ALA A 58 10.23 -1.74 12.06
CA ALA A 58 10.12 -0.31 12.33
C ALA A 58 10.65 0.57 11.20
N ILE A 59 11.62 0.09 10.42
CA ILE A 59 12.29 0.85 9.34
C ILE A 59 11.31 1.55 8.38
N PRO A 60 10.26 0.90 7.85
CA PRO A 60 9.31 1.57 6.97
C PRO A 60 8.60 2.75 7.63
N GLY A 61 8.26 2.64 8.91
CA GLY A 61 7.64 3.73 9.67
C GLY A 61 8.57 4.95 9.77
N VAL A 62 9.85 4.74 10.06
CA VAL A 62 10.84 5.82 10.14
C VAL A 62 11.01 6.51 8.79
N SER A 63 11.13 5.75 7.70
CA SER A 63 11.26 6.33 6.36
C SER A 63 9.98 7.05 5.91
N ALA A 64 8.80 6.55 6.28
CA ALA A 64 7.52 7.21 6.01
C ALA A 64 7.39 8.56 6.73
N LEU A 65 7.84 8.68 7.97
CA LEU A 65 7.87 9.96 8.70
C LEU A 65 8.66 11.03 7.95
N ILE A 66 9.77 10.63 7.32
CA ILE A 66 10.64 11.54 6.56
C ILE A 66 10.03 11.88 5.19
N SER A 67 9.40 10.90 4.54
CA SER A 67 8.91 11.03 3.16
C SER A 67 7.54 11.69 3.06
N ALA A 68 6.63 11.45 4.01
CA ALA A 68 5.25 11.91 3.95
C ALA A 68 5.11 13.42 3.68
N PRO A 69 5.79 14.34 4.42
CA PRO A 69 5.68 15.77 4.15
C PRO A 69 6.31 16.19 2.82
N ARG A 70 7.38 15.50 2.38
CA ARG A 70 8.07 15.81 1.11
C ARG A 70 7.24 15.37 -0.09
N LEU A 71 6.75 14.14 -0.07
CA LEU A 71 5.93 13.58 -1.14
C LEU A 71 4.54 14.22 -1.19
N GLY A 72 3.98 14.63 -0.03
CA GLY A 72 2.77 15.44 0.02
C GLY A 72 2.94 16.75 -0.74
N LYS A 73 3.96 17.55 -0.42
CA LYS A 73 4.28 18.80 -1.14
C LYS A 73 4.53 18.57 -2.63
N LEU A 74 5.18 17.47 -2.99
CA LEU A 74 5.39 17.12 -4.38
C LEU A 74 4.06 16.79 -5.08
N GLY A 75 3.16 16.07 -4.38
CA GLY A 75 1.82 15.75 -4.86
C GLY A 75 0.98 17.01 -5.16
N ASP A 76 1.11 18.05 -4.34
CA ASP A 76 0.44 19.34 -4.55
C ASP A 76 0.94 20.03 -5.83
N ARG A 77 2.23 19.87 -6.15
CA ARG A 77 2.85 20.52 -7.35
C ARG A 77 2.60 19.77 -8.65
N ILE A 78 2.81 18.46 -8.67
CA ILE A 78 2.77 17.66 -9.92
C ILE A 78 1.47 16.86 -10.07
N GLY A 79 0.62 16.85 -9.04
CA GLY A 79 -0.66 16.16 -9.00
C GLY A 79 -0.64 14.89 -8.14
N THR A 80 -1.52 14.85 -7.16
CA THR A 80 -1.64 13.75 -6.17
C THR A 80 -1.84 12.37 -6.82
N GLY A 81 -2.63 12.30 -7.91
CA GLY A 81 -2.85 11.04 -8.64
C GLY A 81 -1.58 10.49 -9.29
N ARG A 82 -0.68 11.38 -9.78
CA ARG A 82 0.60 10.96 -10.36
C ARG A 82 1.56 10.42 -9.29
N ILE A 83 1.60 11.07 -8.12
CA ILE A 83 2.40 10.59 -6.98
C ILE A 83 1.89 9.23 -6.52
N LEU A 84 0.58 9.05 -6.37
CA LEU A 84 0.00 7.78 -5.97
C LEU A 84 0.34 6.64 -6.96
N LEU A 85 0.27 6.89 -8.27
CA LEU A 85 0.68 5.91 -9.27
C LEU A 85 2.18 5.61 -9.22
N ALA A 86 3.02 6.63 -9.04
CA ALA A 86 4.48 6.45 -8.96
C ALA A 86 4.88 5.65 -7.71
N THR A 87 4.26 5.91 -6.56
CA THR A 87 4.53 5.16 -5.32
C THR A 87 4.04 3.73 -5.40
N LEU A 88 2.87 3.46 -6.01
CA LEU A 88 2.40 2.10 -6.26
C LEU A 88 3.33 1.34 -7.21
N MET A 89 3.81 1.99 -8.27
CA MET A 89 4.78 1.38 -9.19
C MET A 89 6.10 1.06 -8.49
N CYS A 90 6.60 1.97 -7.66
CA CYS A 90 7.77 1.74 -6.83
C CYS A 90 7.56 0.52 -5.90
N SER A 91 6.38 0.40 -5.28
CA SER A 91 6.06 -0.73 -4.41
C SER A 91 5.99 -2.06 -5.15
N VAL A 92 5.48 -2.10 -6.39
CA VAL A 92 5.54 -3.32 -7.24
C VAL A 92 6.98 -3.78 -7.41
N VAL A 93 7.88 -2.86 -7.77
CA VAL A 93 9.30 -3.18 -7.97
C VAL A 93 9.95 -3.65 -6.66
N LEU A 94 9.69 -2.96 -5.55
CA LEU A 94 10.29 -3.29 -4.26
C LEU A 94 9.79 -4.62 -3.70
N PHE A 95 8.48 -4.92 -3.78
CA PHE A 95 7.96 -6.22 -3.37
C PHE A 95 8.48 -7.35 -4.27
N SER A 96 8.61 -7.11 -5.57
CA SER A 96 9.25 -8.07 -6.48
C SER A 96 10.70 -8.33 -6.10
N ALA A 97 11.47 -7.28 -5.78
CA ALA A 97 12.85 -7.41 -5.33
C ALA A 97 12.97 -8.16 -3.99
N MET A 98 12.02 -7.94 -3.06
CA MET A 98 11.99 -8.66 -1.77
C MET A 98 11.82 -10.17 -1.93
N SER A 99 11.24 -10.66 -3.03
CA SER A 99 11.13 -12.10 -3.31
C SER A 99 12.48 -12.78 -3.51
N PHE A 100 13.52 -12.02 -3.86
CA PHE A 100 14.86 -12.54 -4.14
C PHE A 100 15.88 -12.25 -3.03
N VAL A 101 15.45 -11.65 -1.93
CA VAL A 101 16.32 -11.29 -0.80
C VAL A 101 16.93 -12.54 -0.15
N THR A 102 18.22 -12.46 0.17
CA THR A 102 19.00 -13.52 0.80
C THR A 102 19.61 -13.11 2.15
N SER A 103 19.55 -11.83 2.53
CA SER A 103 20.09 -11.36 3.81
C SER A 103 19.14 -10.36 4.49
N PRO A 104 19.15 -10.31 5.84
CA PRO A 104 18.33 -9.35 6.59
C PRO A 104 18.66 -7.88 6.26
N LEU A 105 19.92 -7.57 5.94
CA LEU A 105 20.34 -6.22 5.54
C LEU A 105 19.67 -5.78 4.22
N GLN A 106 19.67 -6.65 3.21
CA GLN A 106 18.97 -6.37 1.95
C GLN A 106 17.49 -6.13 2.19
N LEU A 107 16.85 -6.97 3.03
CA LEU A 107 15.45 -6.79 3.40
C LEU A 107 15.21 -5.44 4.08
N GLY A 108 16.07 -5.05 5.02
CA GLY A 108 15.99 -3.75 5.71
C GLY A 108 16.10 -2.57 4.75
N ILE A 109 17.02 -2.60 3.78
CA ILE A 109 17.16 -1.55 2.76
C ILE A 109 15.90 -1.46 1.90
N LEU A 110 15.39 -2.58 1.40
CA LEU A 110 14.17 -2.58 0.58
C LEU A 110 12.95 -2.11 1.37
N ARG A 111 12.84 -2.47 2.65
CA ARG A 111 11.78 -1.98 3.54
C ARG A 111 11.91 -0.48 3.84
N PHE A 112 13.11 0.05 3.93
CA PHE A 112 13.33 1.50 4.03
C PHE A 112 12.80 2.23 2.79
N LEU A 113 13.14 1.75 1.60
CA LEU A 113 12.67 2.32 0.35
C LEU A 113 11.14 2.18 0.19
N LEU A 114 10.58 1.03 0.61
CA LEU A 114 9.14 0.81 0.60
C LEU A 114 8.43 1.80 1.51
N GLY A 115 8.90 1.99 2.74
CA GLY A 115 8.31 2.95 3.67
C GLY A 115 8.39 4.39 3.15
N PHE A 116 9.44 4.72 2.39
CA PHE A 116 9.52 6.02 1.71
C PHE A 116 8.38 6.20 0.69
N ALA A 117 8.03 5.18 -0.07
CA ALA A 117 6.87 5.20 -0.97
C ALA A 117 5.54 5.21 -0.20
N ASP A 118 5.40 4.38 0.84
CA ASP A 118 4.19 4.22 1.65
C ASP A 118 3.77 5.53 2.35
N GLY A 119 4.72 6.36 2.76
CA GLY A 119 4.46 7.62 3.45
C GLY A 119 3.56 8.59 2.69
N ALA A 120 3.47 8.46 1.36
CA ALA A 120 2.59 9.29 0.53
C ALA A 120 1.27 8.60 0.17
N MET A 121 1.16 7.28 0.23
CA MET A 121 0.03 6.55 -0.35
C MET A 121 -1.29 6.88 0.32
N LEU A 122 -1.39 6.72 1.65
CA LEU A 122 -2.64 6.96 2.37
C LEU A 122 -3.05 8.45 2.33
N PRO A 123 -2.15 9.43 2.58
CA PRO A 123 -2.48 10.84 2.40
C PRO A 123 -2.93 11.17 0.97
N ALA A 124 -2.30 10.59 -0.04
CA ALA A 124 -2.69 10.80 -1.43
C ALA A 124 -4.10 10.25 -1.74
N VAL A 125 -4.43 9.05 -1.24
CA VAL A 125 -5.78 8.48 -1.36
C VAL A 125 -6.80 9.40 -0.69
N GLN A 126 -6.54 9.84 0.54
CA GLN A 126 -7.44 10.72 1.30
C GLN A 126 -7.67 12.06 0.57
N THR A 127 -6.60 12.67 0.05
CA THR A 127 -6.69 13.90 -0.73
C THR A 127 -7.53 13.71 -2.00
N LEU A 128 -7.36 12.59 -2.71
CA LEU A 128 -8.16 12.28 -3.89
C LEU A 128 -9.63 11.99 -3.52
N LEU A 129 -9.88 11.29 -2.41
CA LEU A 129 -11.24 11.08 -1.92
C LEU A 129 -11.93 12.40 -1.61
N LEU A 130 -11.27 13.34 -0.92
CA LEU A 130 -11.79 14.68 -0.70
C LEU A 130 -12.09 15.42 -2.00
N LYS A 131 -11.15 15.38 -2.95
CA LYS A 131 -11.27 16.09 -4.23
C LYS A 131 -12.43 15.60 -5.11
N TYR A 132 -12.79 14.33 -5.00
CA TYR A 132 -13.83 13.68 -5.82
C TYR A 132 -15.11 13.37 -5.03
N SER A 133 -15.22 13.81 -3.78
CA SER A 133 -16.42 13.75 -2.95
C SER A 133 -17.11 15.11 -2.91
N SER A 134 -18.44 15.13 -2.74
CA SER A 134 -19.17 16.34 -2.37
C SER A 134 -19.18 16.49 -0.85
N ASP A 135 -19.23 17.73 -0.37
CA ASP A 135 -19.20 18.04 1.09
C ASP A 135 -20.28 17.30 1.88
N GLN A 136 -21.46 17.10 1.27
CA GLN A 136 -22.61 16.43 1.90
C GLN A 136 -22.38 14.94 2.20
N VAL A 137 -21.50 14.26 1.47
CA VAL A 137 -21.28 12.80 1.60
C VAL A 137 -19.84 12.44 2.04
N THR A 138 -18.97 13.42 2.20
CA THR A 138 -17.55 13.22 2.54
C THR A 138 -17.38 12.33 3.76
N GLY A 139 -18.08 12.60 4.87
CA GLY A 139 -17.98 11.77 6.08
C GLY A 139 -18.32 10.29 5.85
N ARG A 140 -19.37 10.02 5.02
CA ARG A 140 -19.77 8.64 4.67
C ARG A 140 -18.69 7.95 3.82
N ILE A 141 -18.07 8.68 2.88
CA ILE A 141 -17.01 8.17 2.02
C ILE A 141 -15.78 7.81 2.85
N PHE A 142 -15.38 8.67 3.79
CA PHE A 142 -14.31 8.36 4.71
C PHE A 142 -14.63 7.16 5.62
N GLY A 143 -15.88 7.04 6.09
CA GLY A 143 -16.34 5.86 6.84
C GLY A 143 -16.22 4.56 6.03
N TYR A 144 -16.62 4.58 4.75
CA TYR A 144 -16.41 3.41 3.87
C TYR A 144 -14.92 3.14 3.63
N ASN A 145 -14.12 4.17 3.36
CA ASN A 145 -12.68 4.00 3.20
C ASN A 145 -12.03 3.37 4.43
N GLN A 146 -12.45 3.77 5.63
CA GLN A 146 -12.00 3.19 6.89
C GLN A 146 -12.36 1.70 7.01
N SER A 147 -13.55 1.31 6.54
CA SER A 147 -13.96 -0.10 6.51
C SER A 147 -13.05 -0.93 5.58
N PHE A 148 -12.69 -0.40 4.41
CA PHE A 148 -11.74 -1.04 3.49
C PHE A 148 -10.33 -1.12 4.10
N MET A 149 -9.90 -0.11 4.85
CA MET A 149 -8.65 -0.11 5.58
C MET A 149 -8.61 -1.24 6.63
N TYR A 150 -9.65 -1.37 7.45
CA TYR A 150 -9.74 -2.45 8.44
C TYR A 150 -9.83 -3.83 7.79
N LEU A 151 -10.56 -3.95 6.67
CA LEU A 151 -10.60 -5.20 5.91
C LEU A 151 -9.21 -5.61 5.43
N GLY A 152 -8.42 -4.66 4.91
CA GLY A 152 -7.02 -4.90 4.54
C GLY A 152 -6.15 -5.36 5.70
N ASN A 153 -6.33 -4.75 6.88
CA ASN A 153 -5.62 -5.13 8.11
C ASN A 153 -5.96 -6.54 8.61
N VAL A 154 -7.16 -7.06 8.32
CA VAL A 154 -7.57 -8.42 8.66
C VAL A 154 -7.09 -9.42 7.61
N VAL A 155 -7.30 -9.10 6.33
CA VAL A 155 -6.98 -10.03 5.23
C VAL A 155 -5.47 -10.14 5.00
N GLY A 156 -4.73 -9.05 5.21
CA GLY A 156 -3.27 -9.01 5.00
C GLY A 156 -2.52 -10.09 5.78
N PRO A 157 -2.60 -10.11 7.11
CA PRO A 157 -1.94 -11.14 7.91
C PRO A 157 -2.37 -12.57 7.57
N LEU A 158 -3.66 -12.79 7.27
CA LEU A 158 -4.18 -14.10 6.87
C LEU A 158 -3.59 -14.54 5.53
N MET A 159 -3.50 -13.62 4.56
CA MET A 159 -2.86 -13.89 3.27
C MET A 159 -1.37 -14.22 3.45
N GLY A 160 -0.65 -13.41 4.24
CA GLY A 160 0.77 -13.62 4.50
C GLY A 160 1.05 -14.98 5.16
N ALA A 161 0.31 -15.30 6.22
CA ALA A 161 0.43 -16.58 6.91
C ALA A 161 0.04 -17.78 6.02
N GLY A 162 -1.09 -17.67 5.29
CA GLY A 162 -1.57 -18.73 4.41
C GLY A 162 -0.62 -19.04 3.27
N ILE A 163 -0.12 -18.02 2.56
CA ILE A 163 0.83 -18.21 1.46
C ILE A 163 2.16 -18.75 1.99
N SER A 164 2.66 -18.22 3.10
CA SER A 164 3.93 -18.70 3.66
C SER A 164 3.90 -20.15 4.10
N ALA A 165 2.76 -20.62 4.62
CA ALA A 165 2.59 -22.00 5.04
C ALA A 165 2.61 -23.01 3.88
N VAL A 166 2.10 -22.62 2.70
CA VAL A 166 1.97 -23.51 1.54
C VAL A 166 3.14 -23.36 0.57
N ALA A 167 3.55 -22.13 0.29
CA ALA A 167 4.50 -21.83 -0.78
C ALA A 167 5.83 -21.24 -0.27
N GLY A 168 5.90 -20.84 1.00
CA GLY A 168 7.09 -20.23 1.60
C GLY A 168 7.10 -18.70 1.55
N PHE A 169 8.02 -18.12 2.31
CA PHE A 169 8.07 -16.67 2.59
C PHE A 169 8.25 -15.81 1.33
N ARG A 170 9.06 -16.25 0.37
CA ARG A 170 9.34 -15.51 -0.86
C ARG A 170 8.09 -15.29 -1.71
N TRP A 171 7.19 -16.27 -1.71
CA TRP A 171 5.94 -16.18 -2.46
C TRP A 171 4.94 -15.18 -1.87
N VAL A 172 5.06 -14.86 -0.58
CA VAL A 172 4.26 -13.78 0.02
C VAL A 172 4.59 -12.44 -0.65
N PHE A 173 5.87 -12.13 -0.81
CA PHE A 173 6.30 -10.90 -1.49
C PHE A 173 5.90 -10.88 -2.97
N ALA A 174 6.06 -12.01 -3.67
CA ALA A 174 5.64 -12.13 -5.08
C ALA A 174 4.12 -11.94 -5.23
N ALA A 175 3.31 -12.59 -4.41
CA ALA A 175 1.86 -12.42 -4.42
C ALA A 175 1.45 -10.97 -4.09
N THR A 176 2.11 -10.36 -3.11
CA THR A 176 1.89 -8.96 -2.76
C THR A 176 2.21 -8.03 -3.94
N ALA A 177 3.33 -8.26 -4.65
CA ALA A 177 3.70 -7.50 -5.84
C ALA A 177 2.61 -7.60 -6.94
N VAL A 178 2.06 -8.80 -7.17
CA VAL A 178 0.97 -9.02 -8.12
C VAL A 178 -0.29 -8.25 -7.71
N VAL A 179 -0.68 -8.31 -6.44
CA VAL A 179 -1.86 -7.59 -5.94
C VAL A 179 -1.70 -6.07 -6.11
N VAL A 180 -0.52 -5.52 -5.80
CA VAL A 180 -0.23 -4.09 -6.03
C VAL A 180 -0.24 -3.75 -7.52
N ALA A 181 0.29 -4.61 -8.38
CA ALA A 181 0.29 -4.40 -9.84
C ALA A 181 -1.13 -4.36 -10.42
N ILE A 182 -2.00 -5.26 -9.97
CA ILE A 182 -3.43 -5.26 -10.35
C ILE A 182 -4.10 -3.95 -9.89
N ASN A 183 -3.85 -3.52 -8.66
CA ASN A 183 -4.40 -2.27 -8.14
C ASN A 183 -3.85 -1.05 -8.90
N LEU A 184 -2.56 -1.01 -9.22
CA LEU A 184 -1.94 0.02 -10.04
C LEU A 184 -2.64 0.15 -11.40
N TRP A 185 -2.87 -0.95 -12.09
CA TRP A 185 -3.58 -1.00 -13.37
C TRP A 185 -5.01 -0.47 -13.22
N GLN A 186 -5.75 -0.96 -12.22
CA GLN A 186 -7.13 -0.54 -11.96
C GLN A 186 -7.22 0.97 -11.66
N LEU A 187 -6.34 1.49 -10.80
CA LEU A 187 -6.32 2.91 -10.45
C LEU A 187 -5.92 3.78 -11.65
N TRP A 188 -4.92 3.37 -12.42
CA TRP A 188 -4.49 4.08 -13.61
C TRP A 188 -5.61 4.22 -14.66
N THR A 189 -6.33 3.14 -14.93
CA THR A 189 -7.48 3.17 -15.84
C THR A 189 -8.61 4.06 -15.33
N SER A 190 -8.89 4.03 -14.03
CA SER A 190 -9.93 4.86 -13.40
C SER A 190 -9.58 6.34 -13.42
N LEU A 191 -8.32 6.70 -13.15
CA LEU A 191 -7.84 8.08 -13.22
C LEU A 191 -7.88 8.61 -14.66
N ARG A 192 -7.48 7.82 -15.66
CA ARG A 192 -7.55 8.21 -17.07
C ARG A 192 -9.00 8.48 -17.51
N ARG A 193 -9.94 7.63 -17.12
CA ARG A 193 -11.38 7.82 -17.45
C ARG A 193 -11.92 9.11 -16.82
N ALA A 194 -11.57 9.38 -15.55
CA ALA A 194 -12.00 10.59 -14.86
C ALA A 194 -11.39 11.87 -15.46
N GLN A 195 -10.19 11.81 -16.03
CA GLN A 195 -9.56 12.94 -16.73
C GLN A 195 -10.18 13.17 -18.11
N ALA A 196 -10.46 12.12 -18.87
CA ALA A 196 -11.08 12.21 -20.18
C ALA A 196 -12.48 12.85 -20.13
N SER A 197 -13.28 12.56 -19.09
CA SER A 197 -14.60 13.15 -18.90
C SER A 197 -14.58 14.59 -18.38
N ARG A 198 -13.44 15.17 -18.06
CA ARG A 198 -13.29 16.59 -17.69
C ARG A 198 -12.84 17.49 -18.87
N GLY A 199 -12.30 16.88 -19.91
CA GLY A 199 -11.75 17.60 -21.08
C GLY A 199 -12.67 17.66 -22.29
N GLY A 200 -13.82 17.00 -22.24
CA GLY A 200 -14.91 17.11 -23.22
C GLY A 200 -16.11 17.83 -22.63
#